data_7df3548a4142110bf8967e2310a37c36
#
_entry.id   7df3548a4142110bf8967e2310a37c36
#
_cell.length_a   1.000
_cell.length_b   1.000
_cell.length_c   1.000
_cell.angle_alpha   90.00
_cell.angle_beta   90.00
_cell.angle_gamma   90.00
#
_symmetry.space_group_name_H-M   'P 1'
#
loop_
_entity.id
_entity.type
_entity.pdbx_description
1 polymer ?
#
loop_
_entity_poly.entity_id
_entity_poly.type
_entity_poly.pdbx_seq_one_letter_code
_entity_poly.pdbx_strand_id
1 'polypeptide(L)'
;MFEKIWGAHVVHAEEGKQTILYIDLHLVHEVTSPQAFEGLRLAGRRVRRPELTVATQDHNVPTTDRRLPIADLISRRQIETLRRNCKEFDVRLYDLDDPQQGIVHVLGPELGLTQPGMTIVCGDSHTSTHGAFGALAFGIGTSEVEHVLATQTLLQQKPKTC
;
A
#
# COMPACT_ATOMS: atom_id res chain seq x y z
N MET A 1 20.41 -7.01 10.17
CA MET A 1 19.73 -6.06 9.24
C MET A 1 18.43 -5.56 9.84
N PHE A 2 17.53 -6.45 10.27
CA PHE A 2 16.23 -6.13 10.88
C PHE A 2 16.32 -5.04 11.98
N GLU A 3 17.18 -5.21 13.00
CA GLU A 3 17.32 -4.26 14.10
C GLU A 3 17.69 -2.83 13.63
N LYS A 4 18.49 -2.72 12.58
CA LYS A 4 18.86 -1.41 12.02
C LYS A 4 17.70 -0.74 11.32
N ILE A 5 16.94 -1.50 10.52
CA ILE A 5 15.74 -0.96 9.81
C ILE A 5 14.69 -0.61 10.86
N TRP A 6 14.38 -1.52 11.76
CA TRP A 6 13.41 -1.27 12.82
C TRP A 6 13.75 0.00 13.61
N GLY A 7 14.96 0.08 14.17
CA GLY A 7 15.39 1.21 14.99
C GLY A 7 15.38 2.55 14.26
N ALA A 8 15.67 2.55 12.96
CA ALA A 8 15.64 3.77 12.13
C ALA A 8 14.21 4.30 11.88
N HIS A 9 13.19 3.43 12.00
CA HIS A 9 11.80 3.78 11.69
C HIS A 9 10.91 3.90 12.93
N VAL A 10 11.42 3.67 14.13
CA VAL A 10 10.65 3.87 15.36
C VAL A 10 10.31 5.34 15.55
N VAL A 11 9.02 5.65 15.52
CA VAL A 11 8.48 6.97 15.88
C VAL A 11 8.25 7.06 17.38
N HIS A 12 7.67 5.97 17.95
CA HIS A 12 7.40 5.89 19.39
C HIS A 12 7.35 4.42 19.81
N ALA A 13 7.93 4.13 20.97
CA ALA A 13 7.91 2.80 21.59
C ALA A 13 7.76 2.92 23.11
N GLU A 14 6.87 2.10 23.69
CA GLU A 14 6.71 1.92 25.12
C GLU A 14 6.87 0.45 25.45
N GLU A 15 7.47 0.15 26.62
CA GLU A 15 7.63 -1.23 27.07
C GLU A 15 6.26 -1.91 27.24
N GLY A 16 6.13 -3.13 26.69
CA GLY A 16 4.90 -3.92 26.73
C GLY A 16 3.79 -3.48 25.75
N LYS A 17 4.02 -2.43 24.96
CA LYS A 17 3.05 -1.95 23.93
C LYS A 17 3.56 -2.17 22.51
N GLN A 18 2.66 -1.95 21.54
CA GLN A 18 3.04 -1.90 20.12
C GLN A 18 3.90 -0.66 19.87
N THR A 19 4.84 -0.81 18.95
CA THR A 19 5.69 0.27 18.46
C THR A 19 5.01 0.98 17.30
N ILE A 20 5.09 2.30 17.27
CA ILE A 20 4.69 3.10 16.10
C ILE A 20 5.89 3.20 15.16
N LEU A 21 5.75 2.66 13.95
CA LEU A 21 6.76 2.70 12.90
C LEU A 21 6.37 3.70 11.83
N TYR A 22 7.33 4.48 11.35
CA TYR A 22 7.17 5.26 10.12
C TYR A 22 7.21 4.33 8.90
N ILE A 23 6.43 4.64 7.87
CA ILE A 23 6.33 3.86 6.64
C ILE A 23 6.89 4.67 5.46
N ASP A 24 7.91 4.13 4.79
CA ASP A 24 8.55 4.80 3.65
C ASP A 24 7.75 4.66 2.36
N LEU A 25 7.06 3.53 2.18
CA LEU A 25 6.26 3.27 0.98
C LEU A 25 4.96 2.55 1.33
N HIS A 26 3.85 3.13 0.91
CA HIS A 26 2.53 2.50 0.97
C HIS A 26 2.07 2.10 -0.42
N LEU A 27 2.00 0.81 -0.68
CA LEU A 27 1.46 0.24 -1.91
C LEU A 27 -0.04 -0.03 -1.73
N VAL A 28 -0.84 0.36 -2.72
CA VAL A 28 -2.30 0.31 -2.65
C VAL A 28 -2.87 -0.35 -3.90
N HIS A 29 -3.90 -1.17 -3.75
CA HIS A 29 -4.64 -1.76 -4.85
C HIS A 29 -6.16 -1.66 -4.65
N GLU A 30 -6.94 -2.08 -5.65
CA GLU A 30 -8.39 -1.83 -5.74
C GLU A 30 -9.24 -2.63 -4.75
N VAL A 31 -8.72 -3.71 -4.15
CA VAL A 31 -9.54 -4.60 -3.30
C VAL A 31 -9.66 -4.09 -1.87
N THR A 32 -8.55 -3.72 -1.22
CA THR A 32 -8.51 -3.35 0.20
C THR A 32 -8.59 -1.85 0.47
N SER A 33 -8.52 -1.03 -0.57
CA SER A 33 -8.48 0.43 -0.43
C SER A 33 -9.82 1.15 -0.41
N PRO A 34 -10.94 0.63 -0.97
CA PRO A 34 -12.18 1.42 -1.06
C PRO A 34 -12.70 1.91 0.28
N GLN A 35 -12.77 1.03 1.29
CA GLN A 35 -13.23 1.38 2.63
C GLN A 35 -12.24 2.30 3.35
N ALA A 36 -10.94 2.11 3.13
CA ALA A 36 -9.92 2.96 3.72
C ALA A 36 -10.03 4.42 3.25
N PHE A 37 -10.19 4.66 1.96
CA PHE A 37 -10.45 5.99 1.42
C PHE A 37 -11.79 6.58 1.87
N GLU A 38 -12.83 5.73 2.00
CA GLU A 38 -14.11 6.17 2.53
C GLU A 38 -13.99 6.62 3.99
N GLY A 39 -13.25 5.88 4.82
CA GLY A 39 -12.96 6.26 6.20
C GLY A 39 -12.26 7.62 6.30
N LEU A 40 -11.26 7.88 5.45
CA LEU A 40 -10.62 9.19 5.36
C LEU A 40 -11.63 10.30 5.03
N ARG A 41 -12.50 10.06 4.05
CA ARG A 41 -13.50 11.03 3.60
C ARG A 41 -14.48 11.38 4.72
N LEU A 42 -15.01 10.35 5.38
CA LEU A 42 -15.94 10.52 6.52
C LEU A 42 -15.30 11.26 7.70
N ALA A 43 -14.00 11.02 7.94
CA ALA A 43 -13.23 11.69 8.99
C ALA A 43 -12.72 13.09 8.58
N GLY A 44 -12.97 13.55 7.35
CA GLY A 44 -12.45 14.82 6.82
C GLY A 44 -10.92 14.88 6.73
N ARG A 45 -10.29 13.71 6.58
CA ARG A 45 -8.82 13.58 6.51
C ARG A 45 -8.34 13.46 5.07
N ARG A 46 -7.10 13.88 4.84
CA ARG A 46 -6.37 13.67 3.59
C ARG A 46 -5.34 12.56 3.74
N VAL A 47 -4.85 12.04 2.63
CA VAL A 47 -3.65 11.19 2.63
C VAL A 47 -2.47 12.05 3.13
N ARG A 48 -1.77 11.52 4.12
CA ARG A 48 -0.70 12.25 4.83
C ARG A 48 0.53 12.52 3.96
N ARG A 49 0.93 11.52 3.17
CA ARG A 49 2.09 11.56 2.30
C ARG A 49 1.74 10.92 0.95
N PRO A 50 0.98 11.63 0.09
CA PRO A 50 0.56 11.07 -1.20
C PRO A 50 1.77 10.71 -2.10
N GLU A 51 2.89 11.41 -1.96
CA GLU A 51 4.14 11.13 -2.70
C GLU A 51 4.84 9.83 -2.25
N LEU A 52 4.50 9.29 -1.09
CA LEU A 52 4.98 7.99 -0.58
C LEU A 52 3.92 6.90 -0.71
N THR A 53 2.80 7.20 -1.38
CA THR A 53 1.70 6.26 -1.63
C THR A 53 1.58 6.02 -3.12
N VAL A 54 1.63 4.75 -3.53
CA VAL A 54 1.56 4.35 -4.93
C VAL A 54 0.48 3.31 -5.11
N ALA A 55 -0.39 3.52 -6.07
CA ALA A 55 -1.49 2.62 -6.38
C ALA A 55 -1.33 1.94 -7.74
N THR A 56 -1.81 0.71 -7.85
CA THR A 56 -1.98 -0.01 -9.11
C THR A 56 -3.24 -0.87 -9.06
N GLN A 57 -3.70 -1.32 -10.22
CA GLN A 57 -4.82 -2.24 -10.34
C GLN A 57 -4.26 -3.59 -10.79
N ASP A 58 -4.40 -4.63 -9.98
CA ASP A 58 -3.80 -5.92 -10.28
C ASP A 58 -4.63 -7.15 -9.87
N HIS A 59 -5.57 -7.00 -8.93
CA HIS A 59 -6.37 -8.11 -8.42
C HIS A 59 -7.62 -8.41 -9.25
N ASN A 60 -8.32 -7.36 -9.72
CA ASN A 60 -9.57 -7.48 -10.48
C ASN A 60 -9.42 -7.12 -11.97
N VAL A 61 -8.22 -7.26 -12.48
CA VAL A 61 -7.90 -6.99 -13.89
C VAL A 61 -8.15 -8.26 -14.71
N PRO A 62 -8.96 -8.20 -15.79
CA PRO A 62 -9.15 -9.33 -16.70
C PRO A 62 -7.83 -9.72 -17.37
N THR A 63 -7.62 -11.02 -17.55
CA THR A 63 -6.51 -11.58 -18.34
C THR A 63 -6.82 -11.66 -19.84
N THR A 64 -7.99 -11.20 -20.24
CA THR A 64 -8.45 -11.08 -21.63
C THR A 64 -7.96 -9.79 -22.29
N ASP A 65 -8.41 -9.51 -23.50
CA ASP A 65 -8.06 -8.27 -24.21
C ASP A 65 -8.47 -7.04 -23.40
N ARG A 66 -7.51 -6.27 -22.94
CA ARG A 66 -7.68 -5.07 -22.10
C ARG A 66 -8.42 -3.92 -22.80
N ARG A 67 -8.54 -3.97 -24.13
CA ARG A 67 -9.33 -3.00 -24.91
C ARG A 67 -10.83 -3.21 -24.77
N LEU A 68 -11.24 -4.39 -24.28
CA LEU A 68 -12.64 -4.69 -24.02
C LEU A 68 -13.07 -4.17 -22.64
N PRO A 69 -14.32 -3.75 -22.49
CA PRO A 69 -14.85 -3.38 -21.18
C PRO A 69 -14.79 -4.56 -20.21
N ILE A 70 -14.49 -4.27 -18.94
CA ILE A 70 -14.52 -5.27 -17.87
C ILE A 70 -15.95 -5.75 -17.69
N ALA A 71 -16.21 -7.03 -18.00
CA ALA A 71 -17.56 -7.61 -18.01
C ALA A 71 -18.12 -7.77 -16.59
N ASP A 72 -17.28 -8.18 -15.63
CA ASP A 72 -17.69 -8.31 -14.23
C ASP A 72 -17.92 -6.93 -13.60
N LEU A 73 -19.15 -6.71 -13.13
CA LEU A 73 -19.59 -5.41 -12.59
C LEU A 73 -18.89 -5.04 -11.27
N ILE A 74 -18.54 -6.02 -10.45
CA ILE A 74 -17.87 -5.80 -9.16
C ILE A 74 -16.43 -5.36 -9.42
N SER A 75 -15.71 -6.13 -10.23
CA SER A 75 -14.34 -5.80 -10.65
C SER A 75 -14.25 -4.41 -11.28
N ARG A 76 -15.16 -4.11 -12.23
CA ARG A 76 -15.24 -2.79 -12.85
C ARG A 76 -15.41 -1.69 -11.81
N ARG A 77 -16.37 -1.84 -10.89
CA ARG A 77 -16.64 -0.84 -9.85
C ARG A 77 -15.44 -0.63 -8.92
N GLN A 78 -14.71 -1.68 -8.56
CA GLN A 78 -13.53 -1.56 -7.71
C GLN A 78 -12.41 -0.79 -8.43
N ILE A 79 -12.15 -1.10 -9.71
CA ILE A 79 -11.18 -0.39 -10.54
C ILE A 79 -11.54 1.10 -10.70
N GLU A 80 -12.79 1.40 -11.04
CA GLU A 80 -13.27 2.78 -11.16
C GLU A 80 -13.23 3.53 -9.83
N THR A 81 -13.48 2.84 -8.72
CA THR A 81 -13.40 3.43 -7.38
C THR A 81 -11.96 3.78 -7.01
N LEU A 82 -10.99 2.91 -7.31
CA LEU A 82 -9.58 3.24 -7.08
C LEU A 82 -9.15 4.45 -7.92
N ARG A 83 -9.52 4.52 -9.20
CA ARG A 83 -9.25 5.69 -10.07
C ARG A 83 -9.76 6.99 -9.45
N ARG A 84 -11.02 6.99 -9.02
CA ARG A 84 -11.66 8.14 -8.38
C ARG A 84 -10.95 8.54 -7.08
N ASN A 85 -10.66 7.56 -6.23
CA ASN A 85 -9.98 7.80 -4.96
C ASN A 85 -8.57 8.35 -5.16
N CYS A 86 -7.78 7.77 -6.05
CA CYS A 86 -6.43 8.26 -6.34
C CYS A 86 -6.44 9.71 -6.86
N LYS A 87 -7.39 10.03 -7.74
CA LYS A 87 -7.57 11.42 -8.23
C LYS A 87 -7.99 12.39 -7.13
N GLU A 88 -8.90 11.98 -6.24
CA GLU A 88 -9.41 12.82 -5.15
C GLU A 88 -8.34 13.12 -4.09
N PHE A 89 -7.51 12.11 -3.77
CA PHE A 89 -6.53 12.17 -2.71
C PHE A 89 -5.09 12.43 -3.19
N ASP A 90 -4.92 12.73 -4.48
CA ASP A 90 -3.62 13.05 -5.11
C ASP A 90 -2.59 11.90 -5.02
N VAL A 91 -3.07 10.65 -5.09
CA VAL A 91 -2.23 9.45 -5.05
C VAL A 91 -1.84 9.04 -6.46
N ARG A 92 -0.55 8.74 -6.69
CA ARG A 92 -0.03 8.21 -7.96
C ARG A 92 -0.67 6.87 -8.27
N LEU A 93 -1.35 6.78 -9.41
CA LEU A 93 -1.93 5.53 -9.93
C LEU A 93 -1.23 5.09 -11.22
N TYR A 94 -0.75 3.85 -11.23
CA TYR A 94 -0.41 3.11 -12.45
C TYR A 94 -1.67 2.37 -12.92
N ASP A 95 -2.44 3.04 -13.78
CA ASP A 95 -3.73 2.57 -14.29
C ASP A 95 -3.56 1.47 -15.35
N LEU A 96 -4.64 0.79 -15.72
CA LEU A 96 -4.64 -0.29 -16.71
C LEU A 96 -4.02 0.09 -18.05
N ASP A 97 -4.13 1.37 -18.44
CA ASP A 97 -3.58 1.89 -19.69
C ASP A 97 -2.14 2.41 -19.55
N ASP A 98 -1.59 2.43 -18.32
CA ASP A 98 -0.20 2.84 -18.08
C ASP A 98 0.74 1.69 -18.48
N PRO A 99 1.76 1.94 -19.33
CA PRO A 99 2.73 0.91 -19.72
C PRO A 99 3.54 0.33 -18.56
N GLN A 100 3.57 1.02 -17.42
CA GLN A 100 4.23 0.58 -16.20
C GLN A 100 3.28 -0.11 -15.21
N GLN A 101 2.00 -0.29 -15.57
CA GLN A 101 1.04 -1.03 -14.74
C GLN A 101 1.45 -2.50 -14.63
N GLY A 102 1.36 -3.05 -13.43
CA GLY A 102 1.69 -4.44 -13.15
C GLY A 102 1.20 -4.90 -11.80
N ILE A 103 1.50 -6.15 -11.47
CA ILE A 103 1.27 -6.71 -10.14
C ILE A 103 2.00 -5.84 -9.11
N VAL A 104 1.33 -5.46 -8.04
CA VAL A 104 1.82 -4.49 -7.06
C VAL A 104 3.21 -4.84 -6.50
N HIS A 105 3.46 -6.12 -6.24
CA HIS A 105 4.75 -6.60 -5.71
C HIS A 105 5.83 -6.82 -6.77
N VAL A 106 5.50 -6.70 -8.04
CA VAL A 106 6.45 -6.68 -9.18
C VAL A 106 6.75 -5.25 -9.58
N LEU A 107 5.71 -4.42 -9.70
CA LEU A 107 5.82 -2.99 -10.04
C LEU A 107 6.75 -2.24 -9.07
N GLY A 108 6.62 -2.45 -7.76
CA GLY A 108 7.45 -1.80 -6.76
C GLY A 108 8.95 -1.98 -7.01
N PRO A 109 9.46 -3.21 -7.13
CA PRO A 109 10.86 -3.49 -7.48
C PRO A 109 11.26 -3.01 -8.87
N GLU A 110 10.47 -3.27 -9.90
CA GLU A 110 10.81 -2.93 -11.30
C GLU A 110 10.95 -1.43 -11.54
N LEU A 111 10.14 -0.63 -10.84
CA LEU A 111 10.22 0.82 -10.91
C LEU A 111 11.22 1.44 -9.91
N GLY A 112 11.96 0.59 -9.16
CA GLY A 112 12.91 1.05 -8.17
C GLY A 112 12.26 1.72 -6.94
N LEU A 113 10.97 1.51 -6.73
CA LEU A 113 10.25 2.05 -5.55
C LEU A 113 10.59 1.26 -4.28
N THR A 114 10.82 -0.06 -4.42
CA THR A 114 11.28 -0.92 -3.34
C THR A 114 12.81 -0.79 -3.21
N GLN A 115 13.28 -0.28 -2.08
CA GLN A 115 14.71 -0.08 -1.82
C GLN A 115 15.14 -0.81 -0.53
N PRO A 116 16.39 -1.27 -0.44
CA PRO A 116 16.93 -1.84 0.79
C PRO A 116 16.83 -0.85 1.95
N GLY A 117 16.44 -1.35 3.11
CA GLY A 117 16.35 -0.54 4.33
C GLY A 117 15.03 0.20 4.54
N MET A 118 14.13 0.17 3.56
CA MET A 118 12.79 0.78 3.68
C MET A 118 11.82 -0.06 4.53
N THR A 119 10.82 0.62 5.07
CA THR A 119 9.58 0.02 5.59
C THR A 119 8.49 0.15 4.53
N ILE A 120 7.84 -0.96 4.18
CA ILE A 120 6.83 -1.03 3.12
C ILE A 120 5.56 -1.69 3.64
N VAL A 121 4.40 -1.16 3.29
CA VAL A 121 3.11 -1.78 3.59
C VAL A 121 2.22 -1.87 2.34
N CYS A 122 1.37 -2.88 2.34
CA CYS A 122 0.31 -3.05 1.36
C CYS A 122 -0.86 -3.82 1.98
N GLY A 123 -2.06 -3.56 1.55
CA GLY A 123 -3.25 -4.34 1.94
C GLY A 123 -3.31 -5.72 1.28
N ASP A 124 -2.19 -6.41 1.18
CA ASP A 124 -2.01 -7.70 0.51
C ASP A 124 -1.14 -8.64 1.35
N SER A 125 -1.51 -9.93 1.41
CA SER A 125 -0.82 -10.95 2.21
C SER A 125 0.60 -11.29 1.71
N HIS A 126 0.94 -10.96 0.47
CA HIS A 126 2.25 -11.26 -0.15
C HIS A 126 3.26 -10.12 0.01
N THR A 127 2.93 -9.07 0.76
CA THR A 127 3.79 -7.87 0.91
C THR A 127 5.18 -8.19 1.47
N SER A 128 5.29 -9.20 2.32
CA SER A 128 6.60 -9.63 2.88
C SER A 128 7.62 -10.06 1.83
N THR A 129 7.21 -10.31 0.57
CA THR A 129 8.10 -10.62 -0.55
C THR A 129 9.14 -9.51 -0.81
N HIS A 130 8.82 -8.24 -0.46
CA HIS A 130 9.78 -7.13 -0.56
C HIS A 130 11.00 -7.30 0.35
N GLY A 131 10.94 -8.22 1.32
CA GLY A 131 12.09 -8.64 2.12
C GLY A 131 13.25 -9.20 1.29
N ALA A 132 12.97 -9.80 0.12
CA ALA A 132 13.97 -10.26 -0.83
C ALA A 132 14.87 -9.12 -1.36
N PHE A 133 14.36 -7.88 -1.32
CA PHE A 133 15.08 -6.67 -1.70
C PHE A 133 15.65 -5.91 -0.49
N GLY A 134 15.64 -6.53 0.70
CA GLY A 134 16.17 -5.91 1.91
C GLY A 134 15.27 -4.88 2.57
N ALA A 135 13.98 -4.84 2.23
CA ALA A 135 12.99 -4.01 2.89
C ALA A 135 12.32 -4.75 4.05
N LEU A 136 11.86 -4.02 5.06
CA LEU A 136 10.99 -4.53 6.11
C LEU A 136 9.53 -4.27 5.71
N ALA A 137 8.83 -5.32 5.29
CA ALA A 137 7.55 -5.19 4.64
C ALA A 137 6.43 -5.98 5.35
N PHE A 138 5.25 -5.35 5.48
CA PHE A 138 4.10 -5.91 6.18
C PHE A 138 2.85 -5.90 5.30
N GLY A 139 2.18 -7.07 5.23
CA GLY A 139 0.79 -7.15 4.78
C GLY A 139 -0.12 -6.64 5.89
N ILE A 140 -1.03 -5.72 5.57
CA ILE A 140 -1.90 -5.05 6.54
C ILE A 140 -3.37 -5.18 6.17
N GLY A 141 -4.24 -5.11 7.16
CA GLY A 141 -5.69 -5.12 6.96
C GLY A 141 -6.24 -3.76 6.52
N THR A 142 -7.50 -3.75 6.02
CA THR A 142 -8.15 -2.54 5.50
C THR A 142 -8.16 -1.37 6.49
N SER A 143 -8.39 -1.63 7.78
CA SER A 143 -8.36 -0.57 8.81
C SER A 143 -6.95 0.00 9.02
N GLU A 144 -5.92 -0.84 8.86
CA GLU A 144 -4.54 -0.38 8.92
C GLU A 144 -4.15 0.38 7.65
N VAL A 145 -4.70 0.02 6.46
CA VAL A 145 -4.55 0.81 5.24
C VAL A 145 -5.06 2.23 5.46
N GLU A 146 -6.26 2.39 6.05
CA GLU A 146 -6.80 3.71 6.42
C GLU A 146 -5.87 4.46 7.37
N HIS A 147 -5.39 3.77 8.42
CA HIS A 147 -4.48 4.36 9.40
C HIS A 147 -3.19 4.87 8.75
N VAL A 148 -2.56 4.05 7.89
CA VAL A 148 -1.31 4.44 7.21
C VAL A 148 -1.56 5.58 6.21
N LEU A 149 -2.65 5.57 5.46
CA LEU A 149 -3.02 6.69 4.59
C LEU A 149 -3.16 8.00 5.39
N ALA A 150 -3.75 7.94 6.59
CA ALA A 150 -3.98 9.10 7.44
C ALA A 150 -2.73 9.62 8.16
N THR A 151 -1.77 8.74 8.50
CA THR A 151 -0.69 9.05 9.44
C THR A 151 0.72 8.81 8.91
N GLN A 152 0.86 7.99 7.88
CA GLN A 152 2.12 7.42 7.38
C GLN A 152 2.85 6.57 8.42
N THR A 153 2.11 5.99 9.35
CA THR A 153 2.67 5.13 10.41
C THR A 153 1.88 3.83 10.55
N LEU A 154 2.52 2.81 11.10
CA LEU A 154 1.91 1.52 11.42
C LEU A 154 2.20 1.17 12.88
N LEU A 155 1.19 0.64 13.58
CA LEU A 155 1.33 0.04 14.91
C LEU A 155 1.74 -1.44 14.73
N GLN A 156 2.92 -1.80 15.21
CA GLN A 156 3.44 -3.16 15.10
C GLN A 156 4.08 -3.64 16.38
N GLN A 157 3.85 -4.91 16.72
CA GLN A 157 4.61 -5.55 17.77
C GLN A 157 5.97 -5.98 17.21
N LYS A 158 7.05 -5.59 17.89
CA LYS A 158 8.39 -6.01 17.46
C LYS A 158 8.48 -7.54 17.49
N PRO A 159 8.76 -8.19 16.36
CA PRO A 159 8.94 -9.64 16.33
C PRO A 159 10.22 -10.04 17.06
N LYS A 160 10.22 -11.24 17.64
CA LYS A 160 11.39 -11.76 18.35
C LYS A 160 12.53 -12.12 17.40
N THR A 161 12.18 -12.60 16.20
CA THR A 161 13.13 -13.02 15.15
C THR A 161 12.51 -12.75 13.78
N CYS A 162 13.31 -12.30 12.83
CA CYS A 162 12.95 -12.15 11.40
C CYS A 162 14.10 -12.74 10.56
#